data_28e59806dda30fd0a0ebaa9966c7edbf
#
_entry.id   28e59806dda30fd0a0ebaa9966c7edbf
#
_cell.length_a   1.000
_cell.length_b   1.000
_cell.length_c   1.000
_cell.angle_alpha   90.00
_cell.angle_beta   90.00
_cell.angle_gamma   90.00
#
_symmetry.space_group_name_H-M   'P 1'
#
loop_
_entity.id
_entity.type
_entity.pdbx_description
1 polymer ?
#
loop_
_entity_poly.entity_id
_entity_poly.type
_entity_poly.pdbx_seq_one_letter_code
_entity_poly.pdbx_strand_id
1 'polypeptide(L)'
;TKGGRDINLAACVEMIHGATLMHDDVIDLGKIRRGKKTLNTIWGNHSTVLIGDYLLSRCFEMMVEDGNLEVLKLLSSTSAKIAQGEVLQLQHKGEVDMLEETYFKIITAKTAELFSAATKVGAILSNKETKEKEALEFYGKNLGLTFQIADDTLDYNSDLKFFGKRIGKDFLEGKITLPIILLFQTVNSIEKEKLKNIFKQEIRSDDDLKFTLDIIKKYNIINKCYKKAEHFINLASNSL
;
A
#
# COMPACT_ATOMS: atom_id res chain seq x y z
N THR A 1 26.67 8.32 5.64
CA THR A 1 27.19 8.50 4.26
C THR A 1 27.93 9.83 4.17
N LYS A 2 29.11 9.86 3.57
CA LYS A 2 29.83 11.10 3.29
C LYS A 2 29.38 11.63 1.92
N GLY A 3 28.96 12.88 1.82
CA GLY A 3 28.77 13.56 0.54
C GLY A 3 27.35 13.84 0.07
N GLY A 4 26.30 13.70 0.90
CA GLY A 4 24.93 14.11 0.54
C GLY A 4 24.19 13.21 -0.45
N ARG A 5 24.79 12.10 -0.92
CA ARG A 5 24.12 11.11 -1.82
C ARG A 5 22.88 10.49 -1.17
N ASP A 6 22.94 10.27 0.13
CA ASP A 6 21.81 9.77 0.95
C ASP A 6 20.61 10.70 0.90
N ILE A 7 20.83 12.04 0.95
CA ILE A 7 19.76 13.04 0.85
C ILE A 7 19.10 12.98 -0.52
N ASN A 8 19.90 12.96 -1.60
CA ASN A 8 19.37 12.92 -2.96
C ASN A 8 18.58 11.62 -3.23
N LEU A 9 19.09 10.48 -2.79
CA LEU A 9 18.42 9.21 -3.01
C LEU A 9 17.20 9.02 -2.09
N ALA A 10 17.21 9.58 -0.87
CA ALA A 10 16.02 9.66 -0.04
C ALA A 10 14.95 10.53 -0.72
N ALA A 11 15.35 11.65 -1.35
CA ALA A 11 14.43 12.46 -2.15
C ALA A 11 13.88 11.69 -3.36
N CYS A 12 14.68 10.85 -4.03
CA CYS A 12 14.19 9.97 -5.09
C CYS A 12 13.10 9.01 -4.59
N VAL A 13 13.31 8.36 -3.45
CA VAL A 13 12.29 7.47 -2.84
C VAL A 13 11.00 8.25 -2.56
N GLU A 14 11.11 9.45 -1.99
CA GLU A 14 9.94 10.30 -1.69
C GLU A 14 9.26 10.81 -2.97
N MET A 15 10.01 11.12 -4.03
CA MET A 15 9.43 11.50 -5.33
C MET A 15 8.68 10.36 -5.98
N ILE A 16 9.20 9.12 -5.94
CA ILE A 16 8.49 7.93 -6.42
C ILE A 16 7.20 7.77 -5.62
N HIS A 17 7.27 7.82 -4.28
CA HIS A 17 6.09 7.75 -3.42
C HIS A 17 5.08 8.86 -3.72
N GLY A 18 5.54 10.11 -3.82
CA GLY A 18 4.68 11.26 -4.12
C GLY A 18 3.98 11.14 -5.47
N ALA A 19 4.71 10.71 -6.51
CA ALA A 19 4.15 10.51 -7.85
C ALA A 19 3.07 9.42 -7.85
N THR A 20 3.34 8.27 -7.21
CA THR A 20 2.34 7.19 -7.11
C THR A 20 1.10 7.60 -6.35
N LEU A 21 1.24 8.38 -5.25
CA LEU A 21 0.09 8.94 -4.53
C LEU A 21 -0.77 9.87 -5.39
N MET A 22 -0.14 10.69 -6.25
CA MET A 22 -0.86 11.59 -7.16
C MET A 22 -1.62 10.80 -8.23
N HIS A 23 -1.01 9.76 -8.80
CA HIS A 23 -1.68 8.90 -9.76
C HIS A 23 -2.83 8.12 -9.11
N ASP A 24 -2.61 7.57 -7.90
CA ASP A 24 -3.66 6.89 -7.12
C ASP A 24 -4.85 7.80 -6.83
N ASP A 25 -4.62 9.07 -6.45
CA ASP A 25 -5.71 10.02 -6.19
C ASP A 25 -6.57 10.28 -7.43
N VAL A 26 -5.98 10.22 -8.63
CA VAL A 26 -6.73 10.32 -9.91
C VAL A 26 -7.50 9.03 -10.19
N ILE A 27 -6.87 7.87 -10.02
CA ILE A 27 -7.46 6.54 -10.29
C ILE A 27 -8.63 6.27 -9.34
N ASP A 28 -8.43 6.55 -8.03
CA ASP A 28 -9.41 6.33 -6.97
C ASP A 28 -10.45 7.46 -6.85
N LEU A 29 -10.35 8.52 -7.69
CA LEU A 29 -11.18 9.73 -7.60
C LEU A 29 -11.14 10.35 -6.19
N GLY A 30 -10.01 10.23 -5.52
CA GLY A 30 -9.78 10.70 -4.16
C GLY A 30 -9.91 12.22 -4.05
N LYS A 31 -10.72 12.70 -3.09
CA LYS A 31 -10.94 14.15 -2.91
C LYS A 31 -10.17 14.74 -1.72
N ILE A 32 -9.87 13.90 -0.74
CA ILE A 32 -9.21 14.30 0.51
C ILE A 32 -8.15 13.27 0.86
N ARG A 33 -6.94 13.75 1.18
CA ARG A 33 -5.82 12.95 1.69
C ARG A 33 -5.23 13.65 2.91
N ARG A 34 -5.12 12.95 4.03
CA ARG A 34 -4.60 13.48 5.31
C ARG A 34 -5.26 14.81 5.70
N GLY A 35 -6.59 14.92 5.53
CA GLY A 35 -7.39 16.09 5.88
C GLY A 35 -7.28 17.28 4.93
N LYS A 36 -6.50 17.19 3.83
CA LYS A 36 -6.35 18.23 2.81
C LYS A 36 -6.96 17.77 1.49
N LYS A 37 -7.40 18.74 0.67
CA LYS A 37 -7.84 18.46 -0.70
C LYS A 37 -6.68 17.88 -1.51
N THR A 38 -6.98 16.85 -2.31
CA THR A 38 -6.03 16.24 -3.24
C THR A 38 -5.74 17.18 -4.42
N LEU A 39 -4.60 16.98 -5.11
CA LEU A 39 -4.20 17.81 -6.23
C LEU A 39 -5.19 17.73 -7.40
N ASN A 40 -5.74 16.55 -7.68
CA ASN A 40 -6.77 16.37 -8.72
C ASN A 40 -8.05 17.16 -8.41
N THR A 41 -8.37 17.38 -7.13
CA THR A 41 -9.50 18.24 -6.72
C THR A 41 -9.20 19.73 -6.91
N ILE A 42 -7.93 20.15 -6.79
CA ILE A 42 -7.51 21.55 -6.88
C ILE A 42 -7.21 21.95 -8.32
N TRP A 43 -6.45 21.11 -9.07
CA TRP A 43 -5.91 21.43 -10.39
C TRP A 43 -6.41 20.51 -11.52
N GLY A 44 -7.28 19.56 -11.19
CA GLY A 44 -7.83 18.58 -12.13
C GLY A 44 -6.89 17.39 -12.38
N ASN A 45 -7.47 16.34 -12.98
CA ASN A 45 -6.78 15.07 -13.22
C ASN A 45 -5.57 15.20 -14.14
N HIS A 46 -5.70 15.95 -15.26
CA HIS A 46 -4.61 16.10 -16.23
C HIS A 46 -3.35 16.71 -15.60
N SER A 47 -3.52 17.80 -14.82
CA SER A 47 -2.39 18.45 -14.15
C SER A 47 -1.75 17.53 -13.12
N THR A 48 -2.55 16.75 -12.39
CA THR A 48 -2.06 15.84 -11.36
C THR A 48 -1.24 14.70 -11.96
N VAL A 49 -1.70 14.11 -13.07
CA VAL A 49 -0.93 13.08 -13.80
C VAL A 49 0.40 13.64 -14.29
N LEU A 50 0.39 14.81 -14.95
CA LEU A 50 1.61 15.44 -15.47
C LEU A 50 2.62 15.80 -14.36
N ILE A 51 2.15 16.22 -13.18
CA ILE A 51 3.03 16.49 -12.03
C ILE A 51 3.65 15.19 -11.53
N GLY A 52 2.88 14.09 -11.44
CA GLY A 52 3.41 12.77 -11.10
C GLY A 52 4.48 12.30 -12.08
N ASP A 53 4.22 12.44 -13.39
CA ASP A 53 5.19 12.11 -14.46
C ASP A 53 6.45 12.95 -14.36
N TYR A 54 6.31 14.26 -14.07
CA TYR A 54 7.45 15.14 -13.85
C TYR A 54 8.31 14.69 -12.66
N LEU A 55 7.69 14.33 -11.53
CA LEU A 55 8.42 13.85 -10.37
C LEU A 55 9.17 12.55 -10.67
N LEU A 56 8.56 11.61 -11.38
CA LEU A 56 9.23 10.38 -11.81
C LEU A 56 10.40 10.69 -12.75
N SER A 57 10.20 11.57 -13.74
CA SER A 57 11.25 11.97 -14.68
C SER A 57 12.43 12.63 -13.95
N ARG A 58 12.14 13.53 -13.02
CA ARG A 58 13.18 14.19 -12.20
C ARG A 58 13.91 13.19 -11.29
N CYS A 59 13.20 12.20 -10.76
CA CYS A 59 13.82 11.13 -9.99
C CYS A 59 14.81 10.33 -10.85
N PHE A 60 14.48 9.99 -12.11
CA PHE A 60 15.39 9.32 -13.03
C PHE A 60 16.65 10.15 -13.32
N GLU A 61 16.51 11.45 -13.56
CA GLU A 61 17.67 12.33 -13.73
C GLU A 61 18.60 12.29 -12.50
N MET A 62 18.05 12.41 -11.29
CA MET A 62 18.84 12.35 -10.06
C MET A 62 19.54 11.00 -9.85
N MET A 63 18.89 9.88 -10.21
CA MET A 63 19.52 8.56 -10.15
C MET A 63 20.66 8.41 -11.17
N VAL A 64 20.54 9.00 -12.35
CA VAL A 64 21.61 9.03 -13.36
C VAL A 64 22.76 9.93 -12.90
N GLU A 65 22.48 11.10 -12.33
CA GLU A 65 23.47 12.00 -11.75
C GLU A 65 24.24 11.33 -10.59
N ASP A 66 23.58 10.48 -9.79
CA ASP A 66 24.25 9.68 -8.74
C ASP A 66 25.29 8.70 -9.32
N GLY A 67 25.08 8.21 -10.53
CA GLY A 67 26.00 7.37 -11.29
C GLY A 67 26.15 5.94 -10.78
N ASN A 68 25.40 5.49 -9.79
CA ASN A 68 25.45 4.12 -9.28
C ASN A 68 24.41 3.24 -9.99
N LEU A 69 24.89 2.35 -10.88
CA LEU A 69 24.02 1.45 -11.65
C LEU A 69 23.20 0.47 -10.78
N GLU A 70 23.73 0.07 -9.62
CA GLU A 70 22.98 -0.82 -8.69
C GLU A 70 21.77 -0.09 -8.12
N VAL A 71 21.93 1.18 -7.73
CA VAL A 71 20.82 2.03 -7.25
C VAL A 71 19.83 2.31 -8.37
N LEU A 72 20.30 2.69 -9.56
CA LEU A 72 19.44 2.97 -10.71
C LEU A 72 18.60 1.74 -11.07
N LYS A 73 19.21 0.55 -11.15
CA LYS A 73 18.50 -0.71 -11.41
C LYS A 73 17.48 -1.03 -10.33
N LEU A 74 17.83 -0.84 -9.06
CA LEU A 74 16.95 -1.10 -7.93
C LEU A 74 15.71 -0.22 -7.99
N LEU A 75 15.87 1.11 -8.01
CA LEU A 75 14.75 2.06 -7.94
C LEU A 75 13.88 2.07 -9.21
N SER A 76 14.48 1.90 -10.39
CA SER A 76 13.71 1.78 -11.65
C SER A 76 12.88 0.50 -11.68
N SER A 77 13.45 -0.64 -11.25
CA SER A 77 12.70 -1.90 -11.11
C SER A 77 11.58 -1.77 -10.07
N THR A 78 11.84 -1.08 -8.95
CA THR A 78 10.84 -0.83 -7.91
C THR A 78 9.68 0.00 -8.46
N SER A 79 9.94 1.07 -9.21
CA SER A 79 8.90 1.89 -9.85
C SER A 79 8.03 1.07 -10.79
N ALA A 80 8.64 0.19 -11.60
CA ALA A 80 7.90 -0.71 -12.49
C ALA A 80 7.03 -1.70 -11.72
N LYS A 81 7.54 -2.28 -10.62
CA LYS A 81 6.76 -3.20 -9.77
C LYS A 81 5.57 -2.51 -9.10
N ILE A 82 5.74 -1.27 -8.63
CA ILE A 82 4.64 -0.49 -8.04
C ILE A 82 3.52 -0.31 -9.06
N ALA A 83 3.84 0.10 -10.28
CA ALA A 83 2.87 0.24 -11.35
C ALA A 83 2.18 -1.10 -11.70
N GLN A 84 2.93 -2.21 -11.74
CA GLN A 84 2.36 -3.56 -11.94
C GLN A 84 1.41 -3.94 -10.79
N GLY A 85 1.76 -3.61 -9.54
CA GLY A 85 0.90 -3.84 -8.37
C GLY A 85 -0.42 -3.08 -8.45
N GLU A 86 -0.39 -1.84 -8.94
CA GLU A 86 -1.59 -1.04 -9.16
C GLU A 86 -2.50 -1.64 -10.24
N VAL A 87 -1.92 -2.05 -11.38
CA VAL A 87 -2.67 -2.74 -12.44
C VAL A 87 -3.29 -4.03 -11.91
N LEU A 88 -2.54 -4.83 -11.13
CA LEU A 88 -3.03 -6.06 -10.54
C LEU A 88 -4.19 -5.78 -9.57
N GLN A 89 -4.11 -4.73 -8.75
CA GLN A 89 -5.19 -4.33 -7.86
C GLN A 89 -6.46 -3.95 -8.62
N LEU A 90 -6.32 -3.20 -9.73
CA LEU A 90 -7.45 -2.82 -10.58
C LEU A 90 -8.13 -4.03 -11.23
N GLN A 91 -7.35 -5.04 -11.65
CA GLN A 91 -7.88 -6.29 -12.23
C GLN A 91 -8.74 -7.08 -11.24
N HIS A 92 -8.41 -7.03 -9.94
CA HIS A 92 -9.12 -7.77 -8.89
C HIS A 92 -10.10 -6.91 -8.09
N LYS A 93 -10.39 -5.69 -8.55
CA LYS A 93 -11.34 -4.80 -7.88
C LYS A 93 -12.74 -5.43 -7.83
N GLY A 94 -13.32 -5.54 -6.62
CA GLY A 94 -14.65 -6.12 -6.42
C GLY A 94 -14.71 -7.66 -6.46
N GLU A 95 -13.59 -8.35 -6.65
CA GLU A 95 -13.52 -9.80 -6.68
C GLU A 95 -13.55 -10.39 -5.27
N VAL A 96 -14.75 -10.67 -4.77
CA VAL A 96 -14.99 -11.14 -3.39
C VAL A 96 -14.37 -12.52 -3.08
N ASP A 97 -14.06 -13.31 -4.09
CA ASP A 97 -13.41 -14.62 -3.96
C ASP A 97 -11.88 -14.51 -4.17
N MET A 98 -11.31 -13.29 -4.16
CA MET A 98 -9.86 -13.04 -4.27
C MET A 98 -9.10 -13.81 -3.19
N LEU A 99 -8.05 -14.52 -3.61
CA LEU A 99 -7.21 -15.30 -2.71
C LEU A 99 -6.29 -14.38 -1.88
N GLU A 100 -6.01 -14.80 -0.67
CA GLU A 100 -5.05 -14.14 0.21
C GLU A 100 -3.66 -13.99 -0.45
N GLU A 101 -3.23 -14.99 -1.24
CA GLU A 101 -1.98 -14.93 -2.00
C GLU A 101 -1.96 -13.76 -3.01
N THR A 102 -3.06 -13.53 -3.71
CA THR A 102 -3.21 -12.40 -4.65
C THR A 102 -3.13 -11.06 -3.92
N TYR A 103 -3.79 -10.95 -2.76
CA TYR A 103 -3.68 -9.77 -1.90
C TYR A 103 -2.21 -9.50 -1.51
N PHE A 104 -1.48 -10.53 -1.05
CA PHE A 104 -0.07 -10.37 -0.70
C PHE A 104 0.81 -9.99 -1.90
N LYS A 105 0.52 -10.49 -3.10
CA LYS A 105 1.21 -10.05 -4.33
C LYS A 105 0.98 -8.55 -4.59
N ILE A 106 -0.26 -8.09 -4.46
CA ILE A 106 -0.62 -6.68 -4.66
C ILE A 106 0.12 -5.79 -3.67
N ILE A 107 -0.02 -6.02 -2.36
CA ILE A 107 0.59 -5.16 -1.35
C ILE A 107 2.12 -5.25 -1.31
N THR A 108 2.68 -6.39 -1.71
CA THR A 108 4.13 -6.51 -1.90
C THR A 108 4.59 -5.56 -2.99
N ALA A 109 3.99 -5.64 -4.18
CA ALA A 109 4.38 -4.84 -5.32
C ALA A 109 4.09 -3.35 -5.11
N LYS A 110 2.88 -3.00 -4.66
CA LYS A 110 2.42 -1.62 -4.53
C LYS A 110 3.07 -0.87 -3.36
N THR A 111 3.34 -1.55 -2.25
CA THR A 111 3.79 -0.90 -1.00
C THR A 111 5.15 -1.41 -0.53
N ALA A 112 5.31 -2.73 -0.32
CA ALA A 112 6.47 -3.26 0.34
C ALA A 112 7.76 -3.13 -0.48
N GLU A 113 7.70 -3.14 -1.81
CA GLU A 113 8.87 -2.97 -2.69
C GLU A 113 9.57 -1.61 -2.49
N LEU A 114 8.83 -0.52 -2.24
CA LEU A 114 9.46 0.77 -2.00
C LEU A 114 10.14 0.83 -0.62
N PHE A 115 9.56 0.25 0.41
CA PHE A 115 10.21 0.10 1.72
C PHE A 115 11.49 -0.74 1.60
N SER A 116 11.42 -1.84 0.88
CA SER A 116 12.54 -2.74 0.59
C SER A 116 13.68 -2.01 -0.12
N ALA A 117 13.35 -1.27 -1.17
CA ALA A 117 14.33 -0.49 -1.93
C ALA A 117 14.97 0.62 -1.09
N ALA A 118 14.19 1.34 -0.29
CA ALA A 118 14.69 2.42 0.56
C ALA A 118 15.75 1.94 1.55
N THR A 119 15.49 0.79 2.22
CA THR A 119 16.44 0.22 3.17
C THR A 119 17.68 -0.37 2.47
N LYS A 120 17.51 -1.01 1.32
CA LYS A 120 18.62 -1.56 0.51
C LYS A 120 19.52 -0.46 -0.05
N VAL A 121 18.96 0.67 -0.49
CA VAL A 121 19.74 1.85 -0.93
C VAL A 121 20.69 2.31 0.17
N GLY A 122 20.24 2.35 1.44
CA GLY A 122 21.09 2.68 2.57
C GLY A 122 22.30 1.74 2.72
N ALA A 123 22.09 0.43 2.51
CA ALA A 123 23.18 -0.56 2.53
C ALA A 123 24.16 -0.38 1.35
N ILE A 124 23.64 -0.11 0.14
CA ILE A 124 24.45 0.14 -1.06
C ILE A 124 25.33 1.38 -0.83
N LEU A 125 24.76 2.48 -0.36
CA LEU A 125 25.47 3.72 -0.08
C LEU A 125 26.55 3.58 0.99
N SER A 126 26.36 2.65 1.91
CA SER A 126 27.31 2.34 2.98
C SER A 126 28.34 1.29 2.57
N ASN A 127 28.37 0.92 1.28
CA ASN A 127 29.25 -0.11 0.71
C ASN A 127 29.23 -1.43 1.51
N LYS A 128 28.01 -1.83 1.95
CA LYS A 128 27.82 -3.06 2.70
C LYS A 128 27.96 -4.30 1.79
N GLU A 129 28.29 -5.43 2.40
CA GLU A 129 28.36 -6.72 1.70
C GLU A 129 26.96 -7.19 1.26
N THR A 130 26.91 -8.16 0.35
CA THR A 130 25.65 -8.68 -0.21
C THR A 130 24.70 -9.16 0.88
N LYS A 131 25.21 -9.87 1.89
CA LYS A 131 24.42 -10.38 3.01
C LYS A 131 23.70 -9.26 3.78
N GLU A 132 24.37 -8.15 4.05
CA GLU A 132 23.78 -7.00 4.76
C GLU A 132 22.77 -6.26 3.88
N LYS A 133 23.05 -6.16 2.55
CA LYS A 133 22.10 -5.61 1.58
C LYS A 133 20.81 -6.43 1.52
N GLU A 134 20.93 -7.76 1.48
CA GLU A 134 19.80 -8.69 1.49
C GLU A 134 19.02 -8.65 2.81
N ALA A 135 19.70 -8.55 3.94
CA ALA A 135 19.06 -8.43 5.26
C ALA A 135 18.22 -7.15 5.34
N LEU A 136 18.77 -5.99 4.91
CA LEU A 136 18.04 -4.72 4.91
C LEU A 136 16.91 -4.70 3.86
N GLU A 137 17.10 -5.32 2.70
CA GLU A 137 16.03 -5.52 1.71
C GLU A 137 14.87 -6.32 2.30
N PHE A 138 15.16 -7.44 2.96
CA PHE A 138 14.17 -8.29 3.61
C PHE A 138 13.47 -7.56 4.77
N TYR A 139 14.23 -6.84 5.59
CA TYR A 139 13.70 -5.98 6.64
C TYR A 139 12.66 -4.99 6.10
N GLY A 140 13.07 -4.19 5.10
CA GLY A 140 12.19 -3.18 4.50
C GLY A 140 10.93 -3.79 3.89
N LYS A 141 11.06 -4.92 3.20
CA LYS A 141 9.93 -5.63 2.62
C LYS A 141 8.90 -6.05 3.67
N ASN A 142 9.34 -6.68 4.74
CA ASN A 142 8.44 -7.13 5.81
C ASN A 142 7.84 -5.96 6.60
N LEU A 143 8.60 -4.88 6.81
CA LEU A 143 8.08 -3.65 7.39
C LEU A 143 6.96 -3.04 6.52
N GLY A 144 7.16 -3.00 5.20
CA GLY A 144 6.16 -2.51 4.25
C GLY A 144 4.89 -3.37 4.22
N LEU A 145 5.02 -4.69 4.29
CA LEU A 145 3.88 -5.61 4.43
C LEU A 145 3.11 -5.35 5.73
N THR A 146 3.84 -5.24 6.85
CA THR A 146 3.24 -4.91 8.15
C THR A 146 2.48 -3.60 8.10
N PHE A 147 3.09 -2.57 7.50
CA PHE A 147 2.49 -1.25 7.36
C PHE A 147 1.18 -1.31 6.57
N GLN A 148 1.15 -2.00 5.42
CA GLN A 148 -0.04 -2.07 4.59
C GLN A 148 -1.16 -2.89 5.26
N ILE A 149 -0.84 -4.04 5.87
CA ILE A 149 -1.82 -4.82 6.63
C ILE A 149 -2.44 -3.98 7.75
N ALA A 150 -1.62 -3.19 8.44
CA ALA A 150 -2.10 -2.32 9.51
C ALA A 150 -3.02 -1.21 8.96
N ASP A 151 -2.66 -0.56 7.86
CA ASP A 151 -3.47 0.50 7.23
C ASP A 151 -4.83 -0.04 6.76
N ASP A 152 -4.85 -1.17 6.06
CA ASP A 152 -6.09 -1.85 5.62
C ASP A 152 -6.97 -2.29 6.81
N THR A 153 -6.33 -2.72 7.91
CA THR A 153 -7.04 -3.13 9.13
C THR A 153 -7.65 -1.94 9.86
N LEU A 154 -6.94 -0.82 9.90
CA LEU A 154 -7.39 0.42 10.53
C LEU A 154 -8.63 1.00 9.84
N ASP A 155 -8.80 0.79 8.54
CA ASP A 155 -9.97 1.24 7.79
C ASP A 155 -11.28 0.57 8.26
N TYR A 156 -11.19 -0.61 8.88
CA TYR A 156 -12.32 -1.35 9.45
C TYR A 156 -12.39 -1.35 10.98
N ASN A 157 -11.47 -0.65 11.65
CA ASN A 157 -11.45 -0.62 13.13
C ASN A 157 -12.33 0.49 13.68
N SER A 158 -13.55 0.14 14.11
CA SER A 158 -14.55 1.07 14.65
C SER A 158 -14.15 1.75 15.96
N ASP A 159 -13.20 1.18 16.71
CA ASP A 159 -12.76 1.73 17.99
C ASP A 159 -11.93 3.03 17.81
N LEU A 160 -11.46 3.29 16.57
CA LEU A 160 -10.69 4.49 16.21
C LEU A 160 -11.51 5.67 15.69
N LYS A 161 -12.85 5.65 15.82
CA LYS A 161 -13.72 6.80 15.48
C LYS A 161 -13.30 8.12 16.13
N PHE A 162 -12.54 8.07 17.23
CA PHE A 162 -12.03 9.23 17.94
C PHE A 162 -11.00 10.08 17.17
N PHE A 163 -10.44 9.57 16.06
CA PHE A 163 -9.38 10.26 15.30
C PHE A 163 -9.89 11.03 14.07
N GLY A 164 -11.19 11.20 13.87
CA GLY A 164 -11.73 12.02 12.77
C GLY A 164 -11.55 11.42 11.35
N LYS A 165 -11.08 10.18 11.20
CA LYS A 165 -11.04 9.45 9.94
C LYS A 165 -12.42 8.81 9.65
N ARG A 166 -12.94 9.00 8.44
CA ARG A 166 -14.10 8.24 7.97
C ARG A 166 -13.67 6.78 7.78
N ILE A 167 -14.29 5.88 8.54
CA ILE A 167 -14.03 4.43 8.48
C ILE A 167 -14.71 3.85 7.24
N GLY A 168 -14.14 2.78 6.67
CA GLY A 168 -14.76 2.03 5.57
C GLY A 168 -14.55 2.66 4.20
N LYS A 169 -13.48 3.42 4.01
CA LYS A 169 -13.15 3.97 2.69
C LYS A 169 -12.93 2.85 1.67
N ASP A 170 -12.14 1.84 2.00
CA ASP A 170 -11.86 0.69 1.13
C ASP A 170 -13.15 -0.08 0.81
N PHE A 171 -14.04 -0.23 1.81
CA PHE A 171 -15.35 -0.83 1.61
C PHE A 171 -16.18 -0.04 0.57
N LEU A 172 -16.27 1.28 0.71
CA LEU A 172 -17.04 2.14 -0.20
C LEU A 172 -16.44 2.13 -1.62
N GLU A 173 -15.12 2.08 -1.75
CA GLU A 173 -14.41 1.99 -3.03
C GLU A 173 -14.46 0.60 -3.66
N GLY A 174 -14.94 -0.42 -2.94
CA GLY A 174 -15.03 -1.81 -3.39
C GLY A 174 -13.68 -2.53 -3.44
N LYS A 175 -12.70 -2.04 -2.68
CA LYS A 175 -11.41 -2.71 -2.52
C LYS A 175 -11.58 -3.94 -1.62
N ILE A 176 -11.06 -5.07 -2.09
CA ILE A 176 -11.04 -6.31 -1.31
C ILE A 176 -9.68 -6.40 -0.63
N THR A 177 -9.64 -6.01 0.64
CA THR A 177 -8.42 -6.02 1.47
C THR A 177 -8.46 -7.17 2.48
N LEU A 178 -7.36 -7.38 3.20
CA LEU A 178 -7.22 -8.54 4.10
C LEU A 178 -8.39 -8.73 5.08
N PRO A 179 -8.96 -7.69 5.71
CA PRO A 179 -10.12 -7.87 6.58
C PRO A 179 -11.31 -8.52 5.87
N ILE A 180 -11.58 -8.13 4.62
CA ILE A 180 -12.69 -8.69 3.82
C ILE A 180 -12.37 -10.11 3.37
N ILE A 181 -11.16 -10.40 2.94
CA ILE A 181 -10.73 -11.75 2.57
C ILE A 181 -10.92 -12.72 3.73
N LEU A 182 -10.41 -12.36 4.91
CA LEU A 182 -10.55 -13.20 6.13
C LEU A 182 -12.00 -13.31 6.58
N LEU A 183 -12.80 -12.26 6.38
CA LEU A 183 -14.23 -12.29 6.64
C LEU A 183 -14.92 -13.35 5.80
N PHE A 184 -14.73 -13.34 4.47
CA PHE A 184 -15.32 -14.32 3.54
C PHE A 184 -14.87 -15.75 3.79
N GLN A 185 -13.68 -15.96 4.35
CA GLN A 185 -13.18 -17.28 4.74
C GLN A 185 -13.82 -17.79 6.05
N THR A 186 -14.37 -16.89 6.89
CA THR A 186 -14.78 -17.24 8.26
C THR A 186 -16.29 -17.31 8.44
N VAL A 187 -17.05 -16.49 7.71
CA VAL A 187 -18.53 -16.38 7.88
C VAL A 187 -19.29 -17.63 7.44
N ASN A 188 -20.48 -17.84 8.01
CA ASN A 188 -21.40 -18.88 7.58
C ASN A 188 -22.01 -18.59 6.20
N SER A 189 -22.70 -19.56 5.61
CA SER A 189 -23.25 -19.48 4.24
C SER A 189 -24.25 -18.34 4.07
N ILE A 190 -25.09 -18.06 5.07
CA ILE A 190 -26.13 -17.03 5.01
C ILE A 190 -25.49 -15.64 5.01
N GLU A 191 -24.55 -15.40 5.93
CA GLU A 191 -23.81 -14.15 6.01
C GLU A 191 -22.94 -13.94 4.78
N LYS A 192 -22.33 -15.02 4.27
CA LYS A 192 -21.52 -14.99 3.05
C LYS A 192 -22.31 -14.52 1.84
N GLU A 193 -23.50 -15.06 1.65
CA GLU A 193 -24.37 -14.67 0.54
C GLU A 193 -24.82 -13.21 0.66
N LYS A 194 -25.18 -12.77 1.85
CA LYS A 194 -25.53 -11.36 2.08
C LYS A 194 -24.36 -10.42 1.79
N LEU A 195 -23.14 -10.76 2.26
CA LEU A 195 -21.93 -9.98 1.98
C LEU A 195 -21.63 -9.96 0.47
N LYS A 196 -21.75 -11.11 -0.25
CA LYS A 196 -21.58 -11.15 -1.70
C LYS A 196 -22.53 -10.20 -2.41
N ASN A 197 -23.79 -10.13 -2.00
CA ASN A 197 -24.78 -9.23 -2.59
C ASN A 197 -24.44 -7.76 -2.32
N ILE A 198 -23.91 -7.43 -1.13
CA ILE A 198 -23.44 -6.08 -0.79
C ILE A 198 -22.26 -5.69 -1.70
N PHE A 199 -21.26 -6.57 -1.85
CA PHE A 199 -20.06 -6.27 -2.64
C PHE A 199 -20.29 -6.25 -4.17
N LYS A 200 -21.39 -6.83 -4.66
CA LYS A 200 -21.82 -6.72 -6.07
C LYS A 200 -22.44 -5.35 -6.42
N GLN A 201 -22.84 -4.57 -5.43
CA GLN A 201 -23.41 -3.25 -5.66
C GLN A 201 -22.32 -2.27 -6.10
N GLU A 202 -22.62 -1.40 -7.07
CA GLU A 202 -21.73 -0.29 -7.44
C GLU A 202 -21.61 0.75 -6.32
N ILE A 203 -22.73 1.05 -5.66
CA ILE A 203 -22.81 2.00 -4.56
C ILE A 203 -23.27 1.25 -3.30
N ARG A 204 -22.47 1.32 -2.25
CA ARG A 204 -22.73 0.72 -0.95
C ARG A 204 -23.20 1.76 0.03
N SER A 205 -24.21 1.41 0.84
CA SER A 205 -24.80 2.29 1.84
C SER A 205 -24.03 2.28 3.17
N ASP A 206 -24.31 3.25 4.02
CA ASP A 206 -23.80 3.27 5.40
C ASP A 206 -24.37 2.10 6.24
N ASP A 207 -25.58 1.60 5.91
CA ASP A 207 -26.15 0.41 6.55
C ASP A 207 -25.41 -0.88 6.15
N ASP A 208 -24.97 -0.99 4.88
CA ASP A 208 -24.13 -2.09 4.42
C ASP A 208 -22.77 -2.09 5.11
N LEU A 209 -22.17 -0.90 5.29
CA LEU A 209 -20.93 -0.74 6.05
C LEU A 209 -21.13 -1.16 7.51
N LYS A 210 -22.18 -0.68 8.15
CA LYS A 210 -22.50 -1.03 9.54
C LYS A 210 -22.66 -2.53 9.71
N PHE A 211 -23.46 -3.18 8.84
CA PHE A 211 -23.61 -4.63 8.85
C PHE A 211 -22.26 -5.34 8.70
N THR A 212 -21.43 -4.91 7.77
CA THR A 212 -20.10 -5.49 7.54
C THR A 212 -19.19 -5.35 8.78
N LEU A 213 -19.18 -4.17 9.42
CA LEU A 213 -18.41 -3.93 10.64
C LEU A 213 -18.90 -4.80 11.81
N ASP A 214 -20.22 -4.98 11.96
CA ASP A 214 -20.79 -5.86 13.00
C ASP A 214 -20.34 -7.32 12.81
N ILE A 215 -20.30 -7.80 11.57
CA ILE A 215 -19.80 -9.15 11.25
C ILE A 215 -18.29 -9.25 11.47
N ILE A 216 -17.50 -8.26 11.06
CA ILE A 216 -16.05 -8.18 11.34
C ILE A 216 -15.78 -8.31 12.84
N LYS A 217 -16.55 -7.58 13.67
CA LYS A 217 -16.45 -7.65 15.12
C LYS A 217 -16.85 -9.02 15.65
N LYS A 218 -18.00 -9.57 15.21
CA LYS A 218 -18.52 -10.90 15.61
C LYS A 218 -17.48 -12.01 15.42
N TYR A 219 -16.75 -12.00 14.32
CA TYR A 219 -15.76 -13.03 13.98
C TYR A 219 -14.32 -12.67 14.37
N ASN A 220 -14.15 -11.56 15.09
CA ASN A 220 -12.84 -11.07 15.59
C ASN A 220 -11.78 -10.94 14.46
N ILE A 221 -12.18 -10.44 13.30
CA ILE A 221 -11.36 -10.37 12.10
C ILE A 221 -10.19 -9.41 12.30
N ILE A 222 -10.39 -8.28 12.97
CA ILE A 222 -9.33 -7.28 13.24
C ILE A 222 -8.13 -7.94 13.95
N ASN A 223 -8.37 -8.74 14.97
CA ASN A 223 -7.28 -9.46 15.67
C ASN A 223 -6.58 -10.50 14.77
N LYS A 224 -7.30 -11.12 13.84
CA LYS A 224 -6.70 -12.04 12.86
C LYS A 224 -5.75 -11.29 11.90
N CYS A 225 -6.13 -10.09 11.46
CA CYS A 225 -5.28 -9.23 10.65
C CYS A 225 -4.02 -8.79 11.42
N TYR A 226 -4.18 -8.33 12.66
CA TYR A 226 -3.03 -7.94 13.49
C TYR A 226 -2.05 -9.08 13.75
N LYS A 227 -2.51 -10.31 13.94
CA LYS A 227 -1.62 -11.48 14.05
C LYS A 227 -0.79 -11.71 12.79
N LYS A 228 -1.36 -11.44 11.60
CA LYS A 228 -0.59 -11.50 10.35
C LYS A 228 0.43 -10.35 10.25
N ALA A 229 0.05 -9.14 10.64
CA ALA A 229 0.99 -8.02 10.73
C ALA A 229 2.14 -8.32 11.72
N GLU A 230 1.83 -8.89 12.89
CA GLU A 230 2.81 -9.30 13.90
C GLU A 230 3.78 -10.35 13.36
N HIS A 231 3.32 -11.29 12.54
CA HIS A 231 4.20 -12.25 11.88
C HIS A 231 5.25 -11.55 11.01
N PHE A 232 4.85 -10.59 10.17
CA PHE A 232 5.77 -9.88 9.28
C PHE A 232 6.73 -8.95 10.04
N ILE A 233 6.26 -8.25 11.09
CA ILE A 233 7.17 -7.41 11.89
C ILE A 233 8.20 -8.25 12.64
N ASN A 234 7.84 -9.45 13.10
CA ASN A 234 8.79 -10.37 13.71
C ASN A 234 9.82 -10.87 12.68
N LEU A 235 9.41 -11.16 11.44
CA LEU A 235 10.35 -11.49 10.36
C LEU A 235 11.31 -10.33 10.07
N ALA A 236 10.79 -9.09 10.03
CA ALA A 236 11.63 -7.91 9.88
C ALA A 236 12.64 -7.80 11.02
N SER A 237 12.20 -7.83 12.27
CA SER A 237 13.07 -7.67 13.45
C SER A 237 14.17 -8.74 13.53
N ASN A 238 13.89 -9.97 13.11
CA ASN A 238 14.83 -11.08 13.16
C ASN A 238 15.83 -11.08 11.99
N SER A 239 15.69 -10.17 11.02
CA SER A 239 16.59 -10.08 9.86
C SER A 239 17.81 -9.18 10.07
N LEU A 240 17.82 -8.39 11.14
CA LEU A 240 18.89 -7.48 11.54
C LEU A 240 19.73 -8.06 12.66
#